data_982e10d6c4ee5d32aea8c1c4a916fd0f
#
_entry.id   982e10d6c4ee5d32aea8c1c4a916fd0f
#
_cell.length_a   1.000
_cell.length_b   1.000
_cell.length_c   1.000
_cell.angle_alpha   90.00
_cell.angle_beta   90.00
_cell.angle_gamma   90.00
#
_symmetry.space_group_name_H-M   'P 1'
#
loop_
_entity.id
_entity.type
_entity.pdbx_description
1 polymer ?
#
loop_
_entity_poly.entity_id
_entity_poly.type
_entity_poly.pdbx_seq_one_letter_code
_entity_poly.pdbx_strand_id
1 'polypeptide(L)'
;MMISTKGRYALRVMVDIAENQRDGYIPLKEIAYRQDISEKYLEAIVKGLVKERYLTGLRGKSGGYRLTRAPEDYTVGAILRITEGSLAPVACLEQEHVDCPRMADCRTLPMWRKLNTLIQDFFDGITLADLMDTDQVGNDYVI
;
A
#
# COMPACT_ATOMS: atom_id res chain seq x y z
N MET A 1 5.17 -10.78 -11.66
CA MET A 1 4.72 -9.84 -10.64
C MET A 1 4.28 -10.55 -9.37
N MET A 2 4.74 -10.11 -8.24
CA MET A 2 4.32 -10.64 -6.94
C MET A 2 4.37 -9.50 -5.92
N ILE A 3 3.28 -9.31 -5.20
CA ILE A 3 3.27 -8.32 -4.12
C ILE A 3 4.12 -8.86 -2.98
N SER A 4 5.11 -8.07 -2.55
CA SER A 4 6.05 -8.49 -1.52
C SER A 4 5.39 -8.57 -0.15
N THR A 5 6.07 -9.27 0.77
CA THR A 5 5.66 -9.29 2.18
C THR A 5 5.64 -7.88 2.75
N LYS A 6 6.61 -7.05 2.38
CA LYS A 6 6.69 -5.66 2.81
C LYS A 6 5.43 -4.88 2.38
N GLY A 7 4.99 -5.06 1.14
CA GLY A 7 3.77 -4.42 0.62
C GLY A 7 2.52 -4.87 1.36
N ARG A 8 2.38 -6.17 1.56
CA ARG A 8 1.24 -6.72 2.30
C ARG A 8 1.21 -6.22 3.74
N TYR A 9 2.36 -6.13 4.37
CA TYR A 9 2.47 -5.63 5.75
C TYR A 9 2.21 -4.13 5.83
N ALA A 10 2.63 -3.36 4.82
CA ALA A 10 2.33 -1.93 4.76
C ALA A 10 0.81 -1.70 4.78
N LEU A 11 0.06 -2.50 4.03
CA LEU A 11 -1.40 -2.42 4.05
C LEU A 11 -1.96 -2.75 5.45
N ARG A 12 -1.45 -3.81 6.09
CA ARG A 12 -1.88 -4.19 7.43
C ARG A 12 -1.61 -3.08 8.45
N VAL A 13 -0.47 -2.43 8.36
CA VAL A 13 -0.11 -1.30 9.22
C VAL A 13 -1.05 -0.13 9.01
N MET A 14 -1.31 0.23 7.77
CA MET A 14 -2.20 1.36 7.46
C MET A 14 -3.63 1.09 7.94
N VAL A 15 -4.14 -0.12 7.75
CA VAL A 15 -5.46 -0.51 8.25
C VAL A 15 -5.49 -0.47 9.78
N ASP A 16 -4.45 -0.99 10.42
CA ASP A 16 -4.36 -0.99 11.89
C ASP A 16 -4.45 0.43 12.46
N ILE A 17 -3.65 1.34 11.89
CA ILE A 17 -3.66 2.74 12.33
C ILE A 17 -5.02 3.37 12.06
N ALA A 18 -5.61 3.10 10.90
CA ALA A 18 -6.92 3.66 10.52
C ALA A 18 -8.02 3.20 11.47
N GLU A 19 -8.02 1.93 11.84
CA GLU A 19 -9.04 1.36 12.72
C GLU A 19 -8.87 1.76 14.19
N ASN A 20 -7.67 2.15 14.59
CA ASN A 20 -7.35 2.50 15.97
C ASN A 20 -7.08 3.99 16.16
N GLN A 21 -7.56 4.82 15.25
CA GLN A 21 -7.37 6.27 15.34
C GLN A 21 -7.90 6.82 16.66
N ARG A 22 -7.12 7.73 17.24
CA ARG A 22 -7.45 8.41 18.49
C ARG A 22 -6.76 9.77 18.49
N ASP A 23 -7.04 10.57 19.50
CA ASP A 23 -6.28 11.79 19.71
C ASP A 23 -4.84 11.42 20.01
N GLY A 24 -3.91 11.89 19.18
CA GLY A 24 -2.50 11.57 19.32
C GLY A 24 -2.05 10.41 18.42
N TYR A 25 -0.97 9.78 18.83
CA TYR A 25 -0.22 8.85 18.01
C TYR A 25 -0.33 7.43 18.54
N ILE A 26 -0.23 6.44 17.66
CA ILE A 26 -0.26 5.03 18.01
C ILE A 26 1.19 4.53 18.05
N PRO A 27 1.67 4.04 19.20
CA PRO A 27 3.03 3.52 19.31
C PRO A 27 3.26 2.33 18.38
N LEU A 28 4.43 2.27 17.77
CA LEU A 28 4.80 1.17 16.87
C LEU A 28 4.72 -0.18 17.58
N LYS A 29 5.09 -0.23 18.84
CA LYS A 29 5.03 -1.45 19.66
C LYS A 29 3.61 -2.01 19.74
N GLU A 30 2.62 -1.13 19.84
CA GLU A 30 1.21 -1.51 19.89
C GLU A 30 0.76 -2.12 18.55
N ILE A 31 1.17 -1.50 17.45
CA ILE A 31 0.88 -2.02 16.09
C ILE A 31 1.54 -3.39 15.90
N ALA A 32 2.81 -3.51 16.28
CA ALA A 32 3.58 -4.75 16.19
C ALA A 32 2.88 -5.88 16.92
N TYR A 33 2.39 -5.59 18.13
CA TYR A 33 1.68 -6.57 18.94
C TYR A 33 0.39 -7.04 18.26
N ARG A 34 -0.45 -6.10 17.82
CA ARG A 34 -1.72 -6.46 17.18
C ARG A 34 -1.54 -7.23 15.88
N GLN A 35 -0.54 -6.87 15.10
CA GLN A 35 -0.31 -7.46 13.78
C GLN A 35 0.61 -8.69 13.82
N ASP A 36 1.20 -8.99 14.97
CA ASP A 36 2.17 -10.07 15.12
C ASP A 36 3.31 -9.96 14.11
N ILE A 37 3.88 -8.77 14.03
CA ILE A 37 5.03 -8.45 13.16
C ILE A 37 6.11 -7.84 14.05
N SER A 38 7.37 -8.18 13.79
CA SER A 38 8.46 -7.62 14.59
C SER A 38 8.50 -6.11 14.49
N GLU A 39 8.76 -5.45 15.61
CA GLU A 39 8.86 -4.00 15.67
C GLU A 39 9.95 -3.47 14.75
N LYS A 40 11.08 -4.17 14.69
CA LYS A 40 12.19 -3.81 13.81
C LYS A 40 11.80 -3.84 12.33
N TYR A 41 11.04 -4.84 11.92
CA TYR A 41 10.57 -4.95 10.54
C TYR A 41 9.59 -3.82 10.21
N LEU A 42 8.70 -3.50 11.16
CA LEU A 42 7.75 -2.40 11.01
C LEU A 42 8.44 -1.03 10.90
N GLU A 43 9.55 -0.83 11.60
CA GLU A 43 10.30 0.43 11.50
C GLU A 43 10.70 0.75 10.06
N ALA A 44 11.15 -0.26 9.32
CA ALA A 44 11.53 -0.08 7.92
C ALA A 44 10.33 0.30 7.05
N ILE A 45 9.18 -0.29 7.33
CA ILE A 45 7.95 -0.04 6.57
C ILE A 45 7.41 1.38 6.86
N VAL A 46 7.27 1.73 8.14
CA VAL A 46 6.71 3.04 8.51
C VAL A 46 7.62 4.18 8.10
N LYS A 47 8.93 3.94 8.06
CA LYS A 47 9.88 4.95 7.59
C LYS A 47 9.58 5.38 6.16
N GLY A 48 9.28 4.45 5.29
CA GLY A 48 8.87 4.75 3.91
C GLY A 48 7.54 5.49 3.84
N LEU A 49 6.59 5.08 4.66
CA LEU A 49 5.27 5.72 4.70
C LEU A 49 5.35 7.16 5.24
N VAL A 50 6.20 7.40 6.20
CA VAL A 50 6.45 8.76 6.73
C VAL A 50 7.15 9.62 5.69
N LYS A 51 8.13 9.08 5.00
CA LYS A 51 8.86 9.79 3.94
C LYS A 51 7.90 10.27 2.84
N GLU A 52 6.94 9.45 2.47
CA GLU A 52 5.95 9.78 1.46
C GLU A 52 4.74 10.54 2.03
N ARG A 53 4.81 10.92 3.31
CA ARG A 53 3.77 11.70 4.01
C ARG A 53 2.42 10.98 4.09
N TYR A 54 2.44 9.67 4.08
CA TYR A 54 1.24 8.86 4.32
C TYR A 54 0.99 8.66 5.80
N LEU A 55 2.04 8.74 6.60
CA LEU A 55 1.98 8.76 8.04
C LEU A 55 2.78 9.96 8.56
N THR A 56 2.43 10.43 9.74
CA THR A 56 3.27 11.35 10.49
C THR A 56 3.67 10.67 11.79
N GLY A 57 4.89 10.89 12.21
CA GLY A 57 5.46 10.28 13.42
C GLY A 57 5.82 11.32 14.46
N LEU A 58 5.79 10.91 15.72
CA LEU A 58 6.21 11.70 16.86
C LEU A 58 7.09 10.84 17.75
N ARG A 59 8.23 11.34 18.16
CA ARG A 59 9.15 10.66 19.09
C ARG A 59 8.74 10.90 20.52
N GLY A 60 9.14 10.00 21.42
CA GLY A 60 8.95 10.14 22.87
C GLY A 60 7.88 9.23 23.42
N LYS A 61 7.56 9.42 24.72
CA LYS A 61 6.64 8.57 25.46
C LYS A 61 5.23 8.51 24.87
N SER A 62 4.74 9.64 24.37
CA SER A 62 3.42 9.73 23.74
C SER A 62 3.51 9.65 22.23
N GLY A 63 4.64 9.18 21.72
CA GLY A 63 4.93 9.12 20.31
C GLY A 63 4.33 7.90 19.64
N GLY A 64 4.57 7.84 18.35
CA GLY A 64 4.07 6.80 17.48
C GLY A 64 3.74 7.37 16.12
N TYR A 65 2.70 6.83 15.50
CA TYR A 65 2.32 7.18 14.15
C TYR A 65 0.82 7.44 14.04
N ARG A 66 0.44 8.27 13.10
CA ARG A 66 -0.96 8.50 12.77
C ARG A 66 -1.11 8.85 11.29
N LEU A 67 -2.32 8.73 10.80
CA LEU A 67 -2.64 9.08 9.41
C LEU A 67 -2.52 10.60 9.21
N THR A 68 -2.20 11.00 7.99
CA THR A 68 -2.11 12.41 7.58
C THR A 68 -3.37 12.89 6.86
N ARG A 69 -4.29 12.00 6.56
CA ARG A 69 -5.54 12.30 5.86
C ARG A 69 -6.60 11.28 6.23
N ALA A 70 -7.82 11.48 5.76
CA ALA A 70 -8.90 10.53 6.01
C ALA A 70 -8.65 9.20 5.30
N PRO A 71 -9.12 8.06 5.86
CA PRO A 71 -8.93 6.76 5.22
C PRO A 71 -9.46 6.68 3.78
N GLU A 72 -10.50 7.43 3.45
CA GLU A 72 -11.07 7.49 2.11
C GLU A 72 -10.12 8.11 1.09
N ASP A 73 -9.12 8.84 1.55
CA ASP A 73 -8.18 9.57 0.69
C ASP A 73 -6.90 8.78 0.38
N TYR A 74 -6.82 7.53 0.84
CA TYR A 74 -5.73 6.62 0.48
C TYR A 74 -6.25 5.52 -0.42
N THR A 75 -5.53 5.22 -1.51
CA THR A 75 -5.83 4.03 -2.30
C THR A 75 -4.85 2.92 -1.98
N VAL A 76 -5.29 1.68 -2.15
CA VAL A 76 -4.41 0.52 -2.00
C VAL A 76 -3.25 0.61 -2.97
N GLY A 77 -3.53 1.03 -4.21
CA GLY A 77 -2.49 1.20 -5.23
C GLY A 77 -1.40 2.17 -4.80
N ALA A 78 -1.79 3.32 -4.26
CA ALA A 78 -0.82 4.33 -3.81
C ALA A 78 0.07 3.80 -2.67
N ILE A 79 -0.52 3.09 -1.72
CA ILE A 79 0.24 2.50 -0.60
C ILE A 79 1.23 1.44 -1.13
N LEU A 80 0.77 0.55 -2.01
CA LEU A 80 1.62 -0.50 -2.56
C LEU A 80 2.78 0.06 -3.38
N ARG A 81 2.57 1.15 -4.12
CA ARG A 81 3.64 1.76 -4.91
C ARG A 81 4.79 2.28 -4.06
N ILE A 82 4.52 2.65 -2.80
CA ILE A 82 5.57 3.08 -1.87
C ILE A 82 6.55 1.94 -1.58
N THR A 83 6.04 0.72 -1.42
CA THR A 83 6.89 -0.44 -1.09
C THR A 83 7.41 -1.16 -2.33
N GLU A 84 6.60 -1.24 -3.37
CA GLU A 84 6.94 -2.02 -4.57
C GLU A 84 7.65 -1.21 -5.63
N GLY A 85 7.51 0.11 -5.60
CA GLY A 85 7.97 1.01 -6.66
C GLY A 85 7.03 0.97 -7.86
N SER A 86 6.82 -0.19 -8.45
CA SER A 86 5.94 -0.37 -9.60
C SER A 86 5.00 -1.54 -9.38
N LEU A 87 3.78 -1.42 -9.88
CA LEU A 87 2.80 -2.51 -9.90
C LEU A 87 2.64 -3.11 -11.29
N ALA A 88 3.54 -2.79 -12.21
CA ALA A 88 3.50 -3.32 -13.56
C ALA A 88 3.77 -4.83 -13.57
N PRO A 89 3.03 -5.60 -14.38
CA PRO A 89 3.20 -7.05 -14.45
C PRO A 89 4.47 -7.49 -15.18
N VAL A 90 5.03 -6.62 -16.01
CA VAL A 90 6.25 -6.92 -16.78
C VAL A 90 7.16 -5.69 -16.76
N ALA A 91 8.48 -5.95 -16.85
CA ALA A 91 9.49 -4.91 -16.73
C ALA A 91 9.35 -3.79 -17.78
N CYS A 92 8.94 -4.12 -18.98
CA CYS A 92 8.81 -3.13 -20.05
C CYS A 92 7.71 -2.10 -19.80
N LEU A 93 6.83 -2.33 -18.82
CA LEU A 93 5.75 -1.40 -18.46
C LEU A 93 5.98 -0.70 -17.11
N GLU A 94 7.15 -0.87 -16.51
CA GLU A 94 7.46 -0.23 -15.22
C GLU A 94 7.61 1.28 -15.33
N GLN A 95 7.91 1.78 -16.52
CA GLN A 95 8.04 3.21 -16.80
C GLN A 95 6.95 3.65 -17.77
N GLU A 96 6.61 4.93 -17.75
CA GLU A 96 5.62 5.48 -18.69
C GLU A 96 6.05 5.28 -20.15
N HIS A 97 7.35 5.37 -20.38
CA HIS A 97 7.92 5.19 -21.71
C HIS A 97 8.44 3.78 -21.87
N VAL A 98 7.93 3.06 -22.84
CA VAL A 98 8.39 1.69 -23.14
C VAL A 98 9.72 1.78 -23.88
N ASP A 99 10.79 1.37 -23.20
CA ASP A 99 12.15 1.38 -23.75
C ASP A 99 12.57 -0.04 -24.12
N CYS A 100 11.94 -0.58 -25.16
CA CYS A 100 12.24 -1.90 -25.64
C CYS A 100 12.44 -1.87 -27.16
N PRO A 101 13.57 -2.42 -27.68
CA PRO A 101 13.83 -2.44 -29.11
C PRO A 101 12.77 -3.16 -29.93
N ARG A 102 12.01 -4.06 -29.31
CA ARG A 102 10.99 -4.84 -29.98
C ARG A 102 9.59 -4.28 -29.84
N MET A 103 9.45 -3.11 -29.24
CA MET A 103 8.14 -2.51 -28.93
C MET A 103 7.21 -2.46 -30.16
N ALA A 104 7.75 -2.03 -31.30
CA ALA A 104 6.95 -1.87 -32.52
C ALA A 104 6.40 -3.19 -33.07
N ASP A 105 7.12 -4.29 -32.82
CA ASP A 105 6.79 -5.61 -33.37
C ASP A 105 6.31 -6.59 -32.30
N CYS A 106 6.22 -6.15 -31.06
CA CYS A 106 5.87 -7.04 -29.96
C CYS A 106 4.39 -7.42 -30.00
N ARG A 107 4.13 -8.68 -30.30
CA ARG A 107 2.77 -9.21 -30.41
C ARG A 107 2.05 -9.32 -29.07
N THR A 108 2.78 -9.42 -27.98
CA THR A 108 2.19 -9.60 -26.65
C THR A 108 2.06 -8.30 -25.87
N LEU A 109 2.70 -7.23 -26.31
CA LEU A 109 2.66 -5.95 -25.61
C LEU A 109 1.23 -5.42 -25.37
N PRO A 110 0.31 -5.44 -26.36
CA PRO A 110 -1.05 -4.98 -26.13
C PRO A 110 -1.76 -5.76 -25.01
N MET A 111 -1.53 -7.05 -24.92
CA MET A 111 -2.08 -7.88 -23.85
C MET A 111 -1.52 -7.45 -22.50
N TRP A 112 -0.20 -7.23 -22.39
CA TRP A 112 0.42 -6.81 -21.14
C TRP A 112 -0.05 -5.43 -20.72
N ARG A 113 -0.24 -4.51 -21.67
CA ARG A 113 -0.79 -3.18 -21.37
C ARG A 113 -2.20 -3.28 -20.80
N LYS A 114 -3.01 -4.16 -21.35
CA LYS A 114 -4.37 -4.37 -20.87
C LYS A 114 -4.37 -4.94 -19.46
N LEU A 115 -3.52 -5.92 -19.20
CA LEU A 115 -3.36 -6.48 -17.85
C LEU A 115 -2.88 -5.41 -16.88
N ASN A 116 -1.91 -4.60 -17.29
CA ASN A 116 -1.41 -3.52 -16.45
C ASN A 116 -2.53 -2.55 -16.05
N THR A 117 -3.36 -2.15 -17.01
CA THR A 117 -4.50 -1.28 -16.74
C THR A 117 -5.47 -1.93 -15.76
N LEU A 118 -5.75 -3.21 -15.91
CA LEU A 118 -6.63 -3.94 -14.97
C LEU A 118 -6.06 -3.95 -13.56
N ILE A 119 -4.76 -4.17 -13.40
CA ILE A 119 -4.09 -4.17 -12.10
C ILE A 119 -4.14 -2.79 -11.46
N GLN A 120 -3.76 -1.75 -12.21
CA GLN A 120 -3.74 -0.38 -11.70
C GLN A 120 -5.15 0.06 -11.29
N ASP A 121 -6.13 -0.15 -12.14
CA ASP A 121 -7.52 0.24 -11.86
C ASP A 121 -8.09 -0.52 -10.67
N PHE A 122 -7.78 -1.79 -10.54
CA PHE A 122 -8.24 -2.59 -9.41
C PHE A 122 -7.73 -2.01 -8.09
N PHE A 123 -6.42 -1.81 -7.97
CA PHE A 123 -5.84 -1.32 -6.73
C PHE A 123 -6.16 0.15 -6.46
N ASP A 124 -6.28 0.97 -7.50
CA ASP A 124 -6.61 2.38 -7.34
C ASP A 124 -8.10 2.60 -7.06
N GLY A 125 -8.92 1.58 -7.29
CA GLY A 125 -10.34 1.61 -6.98
C GLY A 125 -10.70 1.19 -5.55
N ILE A 126 -9.73 0.74 -4.75
CA ILE A 126 -9.95 0.31 -3.37
C ILE A 126 -9.29 1.33 -2.45
N THR A 127 -10.06 1.89 -1.51
CA THR A 127 -9.54 2.84 -0.53
C THR A 127 -9.15 2.13 0.77
N LEU A 128 -8.39 2.82 1.60
CA LEU A 128 -8.07 2.33 2.94
C LEU A 128 -9.36 2.14 3.75
N ALA A 129 -10.32 3.05 3.58
CA ALA A 129 -11.62 2.94 4.23
C ALA A 129 -12.36 1.65 3.84
N ASP A 130 -12.24 1.22 2.57
CA ASP A 130 -12.86 -0.02 2.10
C ASP A 130 -12.30 -1.26 2.80
N LEU A 131 -11.05 -1.20 3.26
CA LEU A 131 -10.41 -2.33 3.95
C LEU A 131 -10.74 -2.36 5.44
N MET A 132 -11.28 -1.29 5.98
CA MET A 132 -11.68 -1.21 7.38
C MET A 132 -13.03 -1.92 7.56
N ASP A 133 -13.34 -2.28 8.81
CA ASP A 133 -14.64 -2.86 9.17
C ASP A 133 -15.00 -4.07 8.30
N THR A 134 -14.15 -5.08 8.35
CA THR A 134 -14.27 -6.28 7.53
C THR A 134 -15.54 -7.09 7.76
N ASP A 135 -16.21 -6.91 8.88
CA ASP A 135 -17.46 -7.63 9.18
C ASP A 135 -18.58 -7.22 8.23
N GLN A 136 -18.55 -5.99 7.73
CA GLN A 136 -19.58 -5.46 6.85
C GLN A 136 -19.19 -5.46 5.38
N VAL A 137 -17.92 -5.29 5.06
CA VAL A 137 -17.47 -5.13 3.68
C VAL A 137 -16.71 -6.33 3.14
N GLY A 138 -16.48 -7.35 3.94
CA GLY A 138 -15.67 -8.50 3.57
C GLY A 138 -16.11 -9.23 2.30
N ASN A 139 -17.36 -9.10 1.90
CA ASN A 139 -17.91 -9.77 0.73
C ASN A 139 -18.05 -8.88 -0.50
N ASP A 140 -17.90 -7.57 -0.35
CA ASP A 140 -18.26 -6.64 -1.42
C ASP A 140 -17.23 -6.60 -2.54
N TYR A 141 -15.98 -6.94 -2.26
CA TYR A 141 -14.93 -6.97 -3.27
C TYR A 141 -14.19 -8.31 -3.32
N VAL A 142 -14.76 -9.30 -2.75
CA VAL A 142 -14.32 -10.68 -2.96
C VAL A 142 -14.93 -11.13 -4.27
N ILE A 143 -14.15 -11.22 -5.25
CA ILE A 143 -14.62 -11.49 -6.59
C ILE A 143 -14.15 -12.85 -7.03
#